data_40fbfe9ef77238a7246a401007239392
#
_entry.id   40fbfe9ef77238a7246a401007239392
#
_cell.length_a   1.000
_cell.length_b   1.000
_cell.length_c   1.000
_cell.angle_alpha   90.00
_cell.angle_beta   90.00
_cell.angle_gamma   90.00
#
_symmetry.space_group_name_H-M   'P 1'
#
loop_
_entity.id
_entity.type
_entity.pdbx_description
1 polymer ?
#
loop_
_entity_poly.entity_id
_entity_poly.type
_entity_poly.pdbx_seq_one_letter_code
_entity_poly.pdbx_strand_id
1 'polypeptide(L)'
;VVDDAIVVLENVERIMREDGLPPRDAAVKAMREVTGPIIAIVLTLTAVFVPIAFLGGLTGELYRQFAVTISISVLISGVVALTLSPALCVLMLSHSHRPPGRFFAAFNRVFARITHRYTDGVVWMIRRGALGAILFLGMVAITAGLWKFTPGSLVPDEDQGFYISAVILPDGASLERTDRVVREVEAQMRANPANRDIVSFAGFDLIGGGFRNNAATIFVTQVPWDQRQVTAGQLVGELFGRTMGIKEALVLAFNPPAIFGLGMAGGFEFYIQNRGDGGAKRLQEVTYAFLGRANADPMLAGAQTLWRATVPQVRVDVDREKAKKLGVALEDLYGALSGTLGTYYVNDFNKYGRTWQVLMSAEPEYRQRPDDIQGLYVRSQKGEMVPLAALVNVRHSSGPDSLDRFNNLPAVKIIGQTAPGISSGQGIARVEAIAREVLPPDFSFDWGGSSYQEKKSSGASTFALGLAVVMVFLI
;
A
#
# COMPACT_ATOMS: atom_id res chain seq x y z
N VAL A 1 8.01 -13.02 -28.60
CA VAL A 1 9.48 -13.21 -28.84
C VAL A 1 9.75 -14.48 -29.65
N VAL A 2 9.11 -15.61 -29.34
CA VAL A 2 9.32 -16.87 -30.07
C VAL A 2 8.53 -16.90 -31.38
N ASP A 3 7.37 -16.27 -31.42
CA ASP A 3 6.46 -16.31 -32.58
C ASP A 3 7.07 -15.80 -33.89
N ASP A 4 7.86 -14.73 -33.82
CA ASP A 4 8.52 -14.16 -35.00
C ASP A 4 9.44 -15.20 -35.67
N ALA A 5 10.20 -15.94 -34.85
CA ALA A 5 11.09 -16.99 -35.34
C ALA A 5 10.30 -18.20 -35.88
N ILE A 6 9.16 -18.54 -35.25
CA ILE A 6 8.27 -19.64 -35.72
C ILE A 6 7.68 -19.29 -37.07
N VAL A 7 7.22 -18.06 -37.27
CA VAL A 7 6.66 -17.60 -38.57
C VAL A 7 7.69 -17.72 -39.68
N VAL A 8 8.97 -17.37 -39.42
CA VAL A 8 10.05 -17.54 -40.41
C VAL A 8 10.25 -19.01 -40.69
N LEU A 9 10.40 -19.85 -39.67
CA LEU A 9 10.62 -21.29 -39.83
C LEU A 9 9.48 -21.96 -40.62
N GLU A 10 8.23 -21.66 -40.21
CA GLU A 10 7.05 -22.22 -40.87
C GLU A 10 6.94 -21.82 -42.33
N ASN A 11 7.24 -20.57 -42.64
CA ASN A 11 7.19 -20.09 -44.04
C ASN A 11 8.32 -20.70 -44.89
N VAL A 12 9.53 -20.84 -44.32
CA VAL A 12 10.62 -21.55 -45.03
C VAL A 12 10.25 -23.01 -45.30
N GLU A 13 9.70 -23.72 -44.29
CA GLU A 13 9.28 -25.13 -44.44
C GLU A 13 8.14 -25.25 -45.45
N ARG A 14 7.16 -24.34 -45.44
CA ARG A 14 6.06 -24.28 -46.40
C ARG A 14 6.59 -24.18 -47.84
N ILE A 15 7.51 -23.22 -48.10
CA ILE A 15 8.08 -22.99 -49.42
C ILE A 15 8.92 -24.19 -49.86
N MET A 16 9.72 -24.80 -48.96
CA MET A 16 10.45 -26.03 -49.27
C MET A 16 9.53 -27.18 -49.72
N ARG A 17 8.37 -27.29 -49.05
CA ARG A 17 7.41 -28.36 -49.33
C ARG A 17 6.56 -28.09 -50.56
N GLU A 18 6.09 -26.86 -50.78
CA GLU A 18 5.16 -26.51 -51.87
C GLU A 18 5.89 -26.25 -53.20
N ASP A 19 7.03 -25.50 -53.13
CA ASP A 19 7.79 -25.14 -54.33
C ASP A 19 8.96 -26.08 -54.64
N GLY A 20 9.28 -26.99 -53.73
CA GLY A 20 10.41 -27.93 -53.90
C GLY A 20 11.80 -27.27 -53.90
N LEU A 21 11.90 -26.05 -53.31
CA LEU A 21 13.15 -25.27 -53.32
C LEU A 21 14.15 -25.78 -52.27
N PRO A 22 15.47 -25.71 -52.53
CA PRO A 22 16.49 -26.01 -51.54
C PRO A 22 16.42 -25.00 -50.37
N PRO A 23 16.86 -25.38 -49.14
CA PRO A 23 16.71 -24.56 -47.94
C PRO A 23 17.15 -23.11 -48.08
N ARG A 24 18.25 -22.85 -48.80
CA ARG A 24 18.76 -21.50 -49.03
C ARG A 24 17.80 -20.66 -49.86
N ASP A 25 17.32 -21.18 -51.00
CA ASP A 25 16.44 -20.43 -51.88
C ASP A 25 15.05 -20.26 -51.28
N ALA A 26 14.59 -21.26 -50.53
CA ALA A 26 13.36 -21.20 -49.75
C ALA A 26 13.45 -20.12 -48.66
N ALA A 27 14.56 -20.03 -47.92
CA ALA A 27 14.78 -19.02 -46.93
C ALA A 27 14.80 -17.60 -47.53
N VAL A 28 15.48 -17.40 -48.67
CA VAL A 28 15.48 -16.10 -49.36
C VAL A 28 14.09 -15.69 -49.81
N LYS A 29 13.30 -16.64 -50.34
CA LYS A 29 11.92 -16.40 -50.76
C LYS A 29 11.03 -16.12 -49.57
N ALA A 30 11.12 -16.89 -48.50
CA ALA A 30 10.38 -16.70 -47.27
C ALA A 30 10.63 -15.33 -46.68
N MET A 31 11.90 -14.88 -46.59
CA MET A 31 12.24 -13.56 -46.06
C MET A 31 11.67 -12.41 -46.87
N ARG A 32 11.51 -12.56 -48.20
CA ARG A 32 10.83 -11.55 -49.01
C ARG A 32 9.35 -11.41 -48.69
N GLU A 33 8.71 -12.52 -48.26
CA GLU A 33 7.30 -12.56 -47.90
C GLU A 33 7.05 -12.05 -46.49
N VAL A 34 7.91 -12.38 -45.49
CA VAL A 34 7.64 -12.18 -44.08
C VAL A 34 8.37 -10.99 -43.45
N THR A 35 9.38 -10.40 -44.11
CA THR A 35 10.14 -9.26 -43.53
C THR A 35 9.23 -8.07 -43.21
N GLY A 36 8.36 -7.66 -44.15
CA GLY A 36 7.43 -6.56 -43.94
C GLY A 36 6.48 -6.82 -42.76
N PRO A 37 5.75 -7.94 -42.74
CA PRO A 37 4.92 -8.32 -41.60
C PRO A 37 5.65 -8.37 -40.25
N ILE A 38 6.86 -8.93 -40.18
CA ILE A 38 7.63 -8.99 -38.93
C ILE A 38 7.97 -7.59 -38.42
N ILE A 39 8.46 -6.71 -39.29
CA ILE A 39 8.75 -5.32 -38.92
C ILE A 39 7.48 -4.63 -38.41
N ALA A 40 6.35 -4.80 -39.10
CA ALA A 40 5.08 -4.23 -38.68
C ALA A 40 4.63 -4.74 -37.30
N ILE A 41 4.78 -6.04 -37.03
CA ILE A 41 4.45 -6.64 -35.72
C ILE A 41 5.34 -6.04 -34.62
N VAL A 42 6.65 -5.97 -34.84
CA VAL A 42 7.62 -5.42 -33.88
C VAL A 42 7.31 -3.96 -33.59
N LEU A 43 7.02 -3.15 -34.61
CA LEU A 43 6.67 -1.73 -34.44
C LEU A 43 5.35 -1.58 -33.71
N THR A 44 4.33 -2.36 -34.07
CA THR A 44 3.01 -2.32 -33.41
C THR A 44 3.10 -2.69 -31.94
N LEU A 45 3.80 -3.77 -31.59
CA LEU A 45 4.00 -4.16 -30.19
C LEU A 45 4.78 -3.09 -29.40
N THR A 46 5.86 -2.58 -29.97
CA THR A 46 6.63 -1.51 -29.34
C THR A 46 5.77 -0.26 -29.13
N ALA A 47 4.96 0.11 -30.11
CA ALA A 47 4.06 1.27 -30.04
C ALA A 47 2.98 1.16 -28.96
N VAL A 48 2.53 -0.05 -28.62
CA VAL A 48 1.62 -0.30 -27.50
C VAL A 48 2.31 -0.05 -26.15
N PHE A 49 3.55 -0.49 -25.99
CA PHE A 49 4.25 -0.42 -24.71
C PHE A 49 4.95 0.90 -24.44
N VAL A 50 5.37 1.63 -25.48
CA VAL A 50 6.04 2.93 -25.32
C VAL A 50 5.20 3.94 -24.53
N PRO A 51 3.91 4.19 -24.82
CA PRO A 51 3.09 5.09 -24.00
C PRO A 51 3.00 4.70 -22.52
N ILE A 52 2.99 3.39 -22.25
CA ILE A 52 2.94 2.87 -20.88
C ILE A 52 4.23 3.19 -20.12
N ALA A 53 5.38 3.16 -20.80
CA ALA A 53 6.67 3.50 -20.18
C ALA A 53 6.76 4.98 -19.73
N PHE A 54 5.92 5.87 -20.29
CA PHE A 54 5.85 7.29 -19.92
C PHE A 54 4.75 7.63 -18.92
N LEU A 55 4.01 6.65 -18.40
CA LEU A 55 3.06 6.87 -17.33
C LEU A 55 3.78 7.39 -16.08
N GLY A 56 3.19 8.41 -15.45
CA GLY A 56 3.69 8.97 -14.20
C GLY A 56 3.10 8.28 -12.96
N GLY A 57 3.68 8.60 -11.80
CA GLY A 57 3.22 8.10 -10.50
C GLY A 57 3.62 6.64 -10.23
N LEU A 58 3.09 6.09 -9.13
CA LEU A 58 3.41 4.73 -8.71
C LEU A 58 3.02 3.67 -9.76
N THR A 59 1.84 3.80 -10.32
CA THR A 59 1.35 2.90 -11.39
C THR A 59 2.28 2.93 -12.59
N GLY A 60 2.74 4.12 -12.99
CA GLY A 60 3.72 4.27 -14.05
C GLY A 60 5.03 3.57 -13.75
N GLU A 61 5.55 3.70 -12.54
CA GLU A 61 6.80 3.05 -12.15
C GLU A 61 6.70 1.51 -12.14
N LEU A 62 5.57 0.97 -11.68
CA LEU A 62 5.29 -0.47 -11.72
C LEU A 62 5.22 -1.00 -13.16
N TYR A 63 4.51 -0.32 -14.05
CA TYR A 63 4.36 -0.75 -15.44
C TYR A 63 5.56 -0.44 -16.31
N ARG A 64 6.36 0.57 -15.98
CA ARG A 64 7.55 0.98 -16.76
C ARG A 64 8.55 -0.14 -16.95
N GLN A 65 8.82 -0.92 -15.90
CA GLN A 65 9.75 -2.05 -15.97
C GLN A 65 9.26 -3.09 -16.98
N PHE A 66 7.97 -3.44 -16.96
CA PHE A 66 7.37 -4.34 -17.93
C PHE A 66 7.43 -3.75 -19.34
N ALA A 67 7.00 -2.51 -19.53
CA ALA A 67 6.94 -1.86 -20.82
C ALA A 67 8.32 -1.78 -21.49
N VAL A 68 9.35 -1.36 -20.74
CA VAL A 68 10.73 -1.26 -21.26
C VAL A 68 11.29 -2.64 -21.56
N THR A 69 11.14 -3.61 -20.65
CA THR A 69 11.66 -4.97 -20.84
C THR A 69 11.01 -5.65 -22.05
N ILE A 70 9.68 -5.55 -22.20
CA ILE A 70 8.96 -6.14 -23.31
C ILE A 70 9.36 -5.45 -24.63
N SER A 71 9.44 -4.12 -24.66
CA SER A 71 9.84 -3.38 -25.87
C SER A 71 11.23 -3.77 -26.35
N ILE A 72 12.21 -3.83 -25.45
CA ILE A 72 13.58 -4.26 -25.78
C ILE A 72 13.58 -5.72 -26.25
N SER A 73 12.85 -6.60 -25.57
CA SER A 73 12.77 -8.01 -25.92
C SER A 73 12.15 -8.24 -27.29
N VAL A 74 11.11 -7.48 -27.64
CA VAL A 74 10.45 -7.55 -28.95
C VAL A 74 11.37 -7.02 -30.05
N LEU A 75 12.10 -5.95 -29.82
CA LEU A 75 13.09 -5.42 -30.77
C LEU A 75 14.21 -6.44 -31.04
N ILE A 76 14.77 -7.05 -29.99
CA ILE A 76 15.77 -8.11 -30.11
C ILE A 76 15.19 -9.33 -30.85
N SER A 77 13.94 -9.72 -30.55
CA SER A 77 13.23 -10.82 -31.21
C SER A 77 13.11 -10.58 -32.72
N GLY A 78 12.71 -9.37 -33.12
CA GLY A 78 12.62 -8.99 -34.50
C GLY A 78 13.97 -9.11 -35.23
N VAL A 79 15.06 -8.62 -34.62
CA VAL A 79 16.41 -8.74 -35.17
C VAL A 79 16.81 -10.23 -35.31
N VAL A 80 16.55 -11.04 -34.30
CA VAL A 80 16.82 -12.50 -34.34
C VAL A 80 15.99 -13.19 -35.41
N ALA A 81 14.72 -12.87 -35.54
CA ALA A 81 13.83 -13.46 -36.56
C ALA A 81 14.27 -13.09 -37.98
N LEU A 82 14.78 -11.88 -38.20
CA LEU A 82 15.21 -11.40 -39.51
C LEU A 82 16.64 -11.85 -39.88
N THR A 83 17.45 -12.30 -38.93
CA THR A 83 18.86 -12.63 -39.15
C THR A 83 19.20 -14.09 -38.81
N LEU A 84 19.10 -14.43 -37.53
CA LEU A 84 19.51 -15.76 -37.04
C LEU A 84 18.56 -16.87 -37.49
N SER A 85 17.25 -16.63 -37.45
CA SER A 85 16.25 -17.65 -37.76
C SER A 85 16.36 -18.15 -39.21
N PRO A 86 16.44 -17.30 -40.25
CA PRO A 86 16.61 -17.77 -41.61
C PRO A 86 17.98 -18.46 -41.83
N ALA A 87 19.05 -17.99 -41.15
CA ALA A 87 20.37 -18.63 -41.23
C ALA A 87 20.34 -20.04 -40.64
N LEU A 88 19.68 -20.23 -39.50
CA LEU A 88 19.49 -21.55 -38.87
C LEU A 88 18.61 -22.44 -39.71
N CYS A 89 17.57 -21.92 -40.35
CA CYS A 89 16.75 -22.72 -41.28
C CYS A 89 17.60 -23.30 -42.44
N VAL A 90 18.51 -22.51 -43.02
CA VAL A 90 19.41 -22.97 -44.06
C VAL A 90 20.37 -24.04 -43.57
N LEU A 91 20.87 -23.94 -42.33
CA LEU A 91 21.85 -24.87 -41.76
C LEU A 91 21.22 -26.18 -41.26
N MET A 92 20.00 -26.11 -40.70
CA MET A 92 19.40 -27.23 -39.97
C MET A 92 18.31 -27.98 -40.73
N LEU A 93 17.63 -27.32 -41.68
CA LEU A 93 16.59 -28.00 -42.49
C LEU A 93 17.21 -28.84 -43.57
N SER A 94 16.70 -30.04 -43.70
CA SER A 94 17.13 -31.00 -44.73
C SER A 94 16.04 -31.16 -45.77
N HIS A 95 16.43 -31.34 -47.03
CA HIS A 95 15.52 -31.66 -48.15
C HIS A 95 14.88 -33.08 -48.05
N SER A 96 15.39 -33.93 -47.14
CA SER A 96 14.91 -35.29 -46.98
C SER A 96 13.68 -35.37 -46.10
N HIS A 97 12.51 -35.48 -46.69
CA HIS A 97 11.25 -35.73 -46.00
C HIS A 97 11.12 -37.22 -45.66
N ARG A 98 11.53 -37.60 -44.44
CA ARG A 98 11.15 -38.91 -43.90
C ARG A 98 9.66 -38.91 -43.57
N PRO A 99 8.90 -39.97 -43.94
CA PRO A 99 7.49 -40.07 -43.59
C PRO A 99 7.33 -40.02 -42.06
N PRO A 100 6.36 -39.25 -41.53
CA PRO A 100 6.15 -39.12 -40.10
C PRO A 100 5.84 -40.48 -39.47
N GLY A 101 6.41 -40.75 -38.30
CA GLY A 101 6.09 -41.94 -37.53
C GLY A 101 4.59 -42.01 -37.19
N ARG A 102 4.11 -43.22 -36.86
CA ARG A 102 2.66 -43.50 -36.61
C ARG A 102 1.99 -42.51 -35.68
N PHE A 103 2.67 -42.06 -34.62
CA PHE A 103 2.16 -41.06 -33.67
C PHE A 103 1.96 -39.69 -34.33
N PHE A 104 2.98 -39.20 -35.03
CA PHE A 104 2.91 -37.89 -35.70
C PHE A 104 1.94 -37.94 -36.89
N ALA A 105 1.80 -39.05 -37.56
CA ALA A 105 0.81 -39.24 -38.62
C ALA A 105 -0.64 -39.18 -38.08
N ALA A 106 -0.89 -39.74 -36.90
CA ALA A 106 -2.18 -39.64 -36.22
C ALA A 106 -2.46 -38.20 -35.75
N PHE A 107 -1.47 -37.56 -35.13
CA PHE A 107 -1.56 -36.17 -34.71
C PHE A 107 -1.86 -35.23 -35.89
N ASN A 108 -1.09 -35.33 -36.98
CA ASN A 108 -1.30 -34.51 -38.18
C ASN A 108 -2.69 -34.70 -38.79
N ARG A 109 -3.23 -35.92 -38.74
CA ARG A 109 -4.57 -36.23 -39.25
C ARG A 109 -5.66 -35.57 -38.40
N VAL A 110 -5.50 -35.57 -37.07
CA VAL A 110 -6.42 -34.86 -36.16
C VAL A 110 -6.31 -33.36 -36.37
N PHE A 111 -5.09 -32.84 -36.41
CA PHE A 111 -4.83 -31.42 -36.62
C PHE A 111 -5.40 -30.93 -37.97
N ALA A 112 -5.14 -31.66 -39.07
CA ALA A 112 -5.72 -31.34 -40.39
C ALA A 112 -7.26 -31.29 -40.35
N ARG A 113 -7.90 -32.20 -39.60
CA ARG A 113 -9.36 -32.21 -39.46
C ARG A 113 -9.87 -30.96 -38.69
N ILE A 114 -9.14 -30.57 -37.66
CA ILE A 114 -9.47 -29.34 -36.90
C ILE A 114 -9.30 -28.10 -37.80
N THR A 115 -8.18 -28.03 -38.53
CA THR A 115 -7.87 -26.95 -39.47
C THR A 115 -8.96 -26.82 -40.54
N HIS A 116 -9.38 -27.93 -41.17
CA HIS A 116 -10.46 -27.87 -42.15
C HIS A 116 -11.78 -27.33 -41.56
N ARG A 117 -12.17 -27.83 -40.38
CA ARG A 117 -13.38 -27.32 -39.72
C ARG A 117 -13.29 -25.83 -39.38
N TYR A 118 -12.13 -25.40 -38.93
CA TYR A 118 -11.89 -23.97 -38.66
C TYR A 118 -12.00 -23.14 -39.93
N THR A 119 -11.32 -23.57 -41.00
CA THR A 119 -11.34 -22.89 -42.30
C THR A 119 -12.77 -22.81 -42.86
N ASP A 120 -13.52 -23.91 -42.80
CA ASP A 120 -14.93 -23.97 -43.24
C ASP A 120 -15.78 -22.98 -42.42
N GLY A 121 -15.53 -22.90 -41.09
CA GLY A 121 -16.19 -21.95 -40.21
C GLY A 121 -15.86 -20.47 -40.56
N VAL A 122 -14.60 -20.18 -40.86
CA VAL A 122 -14.17 -18.85 -41.31
C VAL A 122 -14.82 -18.47 -42.62
N VAL A 123 -14.81 -19.35 -43.61
CA VAL A 123 -15.45 -19.15 -44.93
C VAL A 123 -16.96 -18.92 -44.75
N TRP A 124 -17.61 -19.72 -43.89
CA TRP A 124 -19.03 -19.54 -43.57
C TRP A 124 -19.33 -18.18 -42.93
N MET A 125 -18.46 -17.72 -42.02
CA MET A 125 -18.60 -16.42 -41.33
C MET A 125 -18.36 -15.25 -42.30
N ILE A 126 -17.34 -15.33 -43.15
CA ILE A 126 -17.08 -14.33 -44.21
C ILE A 126 -18.26 -14.16 -45.14
N ARG A 127 -18.86 -15.28 -45.56
CA ARG A 127 -20.08 -15.26 -46.40
C ARG A 127 -21.28 -14.65 -45.73
N ARG A 128 -21.29 -14.54 -44.41
CA ARG A 128 -22.34 -13.95 -43.58
C ARG A 128 -21.82 -12.74 -42.82
N GLY A 129 -21.24 -11.79 -43.51
CA GLY A 129 -20.55 -10.64 -42.90
C GLY A 129 -21.38 -9.89 -41.85
N ALA A 130 -22.71 -9.82 -42.04
CA ALA A 130 -23.61 -9.22 -41.06
C ALA A 130 -23.61 -9.96 -39.72
N LEU A 131 -23.54 -11.31 -39.73
CA LEU A 131 -23.46 -12.12 -38.52
C LEU A 131 -22.08 -11.90 -37.82
N GLY A 132 -21.01 -11.86 -38.61
CA GLY A 132 -19.65 -11.54 -38.09
C GLY A 132 -19.63 -10.16 -37.42
N ALA A 133 -20.24 -9.15 -38.05
CA ALA A 133 -20.36 -7.80 -37.48
C ALA A 133 -21.18 -7.79 -36.18
N ILE A 134 -22.29 -8.51 -36.11
CA ILE A 134 -23.14 -8.61 -34.91
C ILE A 134 -22.35 -9.28 -33.77
N LEU A 135 -21.64 -10.37 -34.03
CA LEU A 135 -20.82 -11.06 -33.04
C LEU A 135 -19.68 -10.18 -32.54
N PHE A 136 -19.01 -9.45 -33.44
CA PHE A 136 -17.97 -8.49 -33.07
C PHE A 136 -18.53 -7.36 -32.20
N LEU A 137 -19.63 -6.75 -32.58
CA LEU A 137 -20.27 -5.69 -31.78
C LEU A 137 -20.78 -6.24 -30.44
N GLY A 138 -21.27 -7.48 -30.42
CA GLY A 138 -21.64 -8.16 -29.18
C GLY A 138 -20.45 -8.34 -28.24
N MET A 139 -19.30 -8.77 -28.78
CA MET A 139 -18.06 -8.92 -28.01
C MET A 139 -17.57 -7.55 -27.49
N VAL A 140 -17.61 -6.50 -28.31
CA VAL A 140 -17.27 -5.14 -27.87
C VAL A 140 -18.20 -4.66 -26.77
N ALA A 141 -19.52 -4.91 -26.90
CA ALA A 141 -20.50 -4.55 -25.87
C ALA A 141 -20.28 -5.30 -24.57
N ILE A 142 -19.96 -6.61 -24.63
CA ILE A 142 -19.61 -7.41 -23.44
C ILE A 142 -18.33 -6.87 -22.79
N THR A 143 -17.31 -6.59 -23.58
CA THR A 143 -16.04 -6.01 -23.07
C THR A 143 -16.26 -4.66 -22.40
N ALA A 144 -17.04 -3.78 -23.02
CA ALA A 144 -17.39 -2.49 -22.43
C ALA A 144 -18.22 -2.63 -21.14
N GLY A 145 -19.14 -3.62 -21.13
CA GLY A 145 -19.91 -3.98 -19.93
C GLY A 145 -19.01 -4.46 -18.80
N LEU A 146 -18.14 -5.43 -19.07
CA LEU A 146 -17.17 -5.95 -18.10
C LEU A 146 -16.26 -4.83 -17.57
N TRP A 147 -15.76 -3.97 -18.46
CA TRP A 147 -14.95 -2.82 -18.07
C TRP A 147 -15.68 -1.88 -17.09
N LYS A 148 -16.96 -1.63 -17.33
CA LYS A 148 -17.77 -0.76 -16.49
C LYS A 148 -18.14 -1.38 -15.14
N PHE A 149 -18.38 -2.70 -15.11
CA PHE A 149 -18.85 -3.40 -13.91
C PHE A 149 -17.73 -4.05 -13.10
N THR A 150 -16.53 -4.18 -13.64
CA THR A 150 -15.40 -4.72 -12.89
C THR A 150 -14.88 -3.66 -11.92
N PRO A 151 -14.90 -3.93 -10.60
CA PRO A 151 -14.40 -3.00 -9.59
C PRO A 151 -12.90 -2.75 -9.75
N GLY A 152 -12.49 -1.48 -9.70
CA GLY A 152 -11.06 -1.11 -9.75
C GLY A 152 -10.41 -1.11 -8.37
N SER A 153 -9.16 -1.54 -8.30
CA SER A 153 -8.27 -1.41 -7.15
C SER A 153 -6.85 -1.17 -7.66
N LEU A 154 -6.03 -0.44 -6.89
CA LEU A 154 -4.62 -0.23 -7.26
C LEU A 154 -3.82 -1.53 -7.16
N VAL A 155 -3.91 -2.18 -6.01
CA VAL A 155 -3.35 -3.50 -5.72
C VAL A 155 -4.34 -4.23 -4.83
N PRO A 156 -4.73 -5.47 -5.14
CA PRO A 156 -5.59 -6.24 -4.26
C PRO A 156 -4.88 -6.57 -2.95
N ASP A 157 -5.67 -6.72 -1.87
CA ASP A 157 -5.14 -7.15 -0.59
C ASP A 157 -4.63 -8.60 -0.70
N GLU A 158 -3.42 -8.81 -0.22
CA GLU A 158 -2.75 -10.12 -0.24
C GLU A 158 -2.49 -10.61 1.18
N ASP A 159 -2.49 -11.92 1.34
CA ASP A 159 -2.04 -12.57 2.56
C ASP A 159 -0.51 -12.66 2.54
N GLN A 160 0.14 -11.71 3.20
CA GLN A 160 1.61 -11.60 3.24
C GLN A 160 2.27 -12.52 4.30
N GLY A 161 1.50 -13.38 4.95
CA GLY A 161 2.03 -14.29 5.98
C GLY A 161 2.32 -13.64 7.33
N PHE A 162 1.84 -12.41 7.55
CA PHE A 162 1.90 -11.72 8.83
C PHE A 162 0.76 -10.70 8.97
N TYR A 163 0.45 -10.32 10.20
CA TYR A 163 -0.43 -9.19 10.49
C TYR A 163 0.14 -8.36 11.64
N ILE A 164 -0.39 -7.16 11.81
CA ILE A 164 0.04 -6.21 12.83
C ILE A 164 -1.12 -5.97 13.79
N SER A 165 -0.82 -5.85 15.08
CA SER A 165 -1.80 -5.46 16.09
C SER A 165 -1.30 -4.25 16.86
N ALA A 166 -2.21 -3.31 17.12
CA ALA A 166 -1.99 -2.17 18.00
C ALA A 166 -2.81 -2.35 19.27
N VAL A 167 -2.16 -2.19 20.42
CA VAL A 167 -2.78 -2.25 21.75
C VAL A 167 -2.72 -0.85 22.35
N ILE A 168 -3.87 -0.26 22.65
CA ILE A 168 -3.99 1.13 23.09
C ILE A 168 -4.75 1.18 24.41
N LEU A 169 -4.08 1.62 25.44
CA LEU A 169 -4.62 1.80 26.78
C LEU A 169 -5.16 3.24 26.97
N PRO A 170 -5.95 3.49 28.02
CA PRO A 170 -6.34 4.84 28.38
C PRO A 170 -5.14 5.77 28.62
N ASP A 171 -5.36 7.06 28.39
CA ASP A 171 -4.33 8.08 28.63
C ASP A 171 -3.79 8.03 30.06
N GLY A 172 -2.48 8.23 30.19
CA GLY A 172 -1.81 8.15 31.48
C GLY A 172 -1.50 6.71 31.97
N ALA A 173 -1.79 5.67 31.19
CA ALA A 173 -1.32 4.32 31.52
C ALA A 173 0.21 4.25 31.50
N SER A 174 0.79 3.61 32.53
CA SER A 174 2.24 3.42 32.60
C SER A 174 2.70 2.33 31.62
N LEU A 175 3.99 2.32 31.32
CA LEU A 175 4.58 1.31 30.43
C LEU A 175 4.43 -0.10 31.01
N GLU A 176 4.55 -0.27 32.33
CA GLU A 176 4.39 -1.56 33.02
C GLU A 176 2.94 -2.08 32.91
N ARG A 177 1.96 -1.16 32.95
CA ARG A 177 0.56 -1.54 32.72
C ARG A 177 0.33 -1.96 31.29
N THR A 178 0.92 -1.26 30.35
CA THR A 178 0.87 -1.58 28.92
C THR A 178 1.52 -2.93 28.65
N ASP A 179 2.72 -3.20 29.20
CA ASP A 179 3.41 -4.46 29.05
C ASP A 179 2.60 -5.65 29.62
N ARG A 180 1.95 -5.46 30.76
CA ARG A 180 1.06 -6.49 31.33
C ARG A 180 -0.08 -6.85 30.38
N VAL A 181 -0.76 -5.85 29.82
CA VAL A 181 -1.86 -6.07 28.86
C VAL A 181 -1.34 -6.67 27.56
N VAL A 182 -0.17 -6.26 27.09
CA VAL A 182 0.46 -6.86 25.91
C VAL A 182 0.69 -8.34 26.10
N ARG A 183 1.18 -8.79 27.27
CA ARG A 183 1.34 -10.22 27.57
C ARG A 183 0.01 -11.00 27.57
N GLU A 184 -1.08 -10.38 28.00
CA GLU A 184 -2.41 -10.97 27.92
C GLU A 184 -2.86 -11.12 26.45
N VAL A 185 -2.64 -10.10 25.62
CA VAL A 185 -2.92 -10.15 24.17
C VAL A 185 -2.06 -11.20 23.47
N GLU A 186 -0.76 -11.27 23.80
CA GLU A 186 0.14 -12.31 23.27
C GLU A 186 -0.34 -13.72 23.61
N ALA A 187 -0.85 -13.94 24.83
CA ALA A 187 -1.39 -15.25 25.23
C ALA A 187 -2.58 -15.67 24.34
N GLN A 188 -3.46 -14.71 23.99
CA GLN A 188 -4.55 -14.97 23.05
C GLN A 188 -4.04 -15.26 21.62
N MET A 189 -2.99 -14.57 21.19
CA MET A 189 -2.37 -14.81 19.88
C MET A 189 -1.69 -16.17 19.81
N ARG A 190 -0.96 -16.58 20.85
CA ARG A 190 -0.28 -17.88 20.96
C ARG A 190 -1.25 -19.07 21.01
N ALA A 191 -2.48 -18.84 21.43
CA ALA A 191 -3.51 -19.86 21.43
C ALA A 191 -3.97 -20.29 20.03
N ASN A 192 -3.64 -19.53 18.99
CA ASN A 192 -3.93 -19.91 17.60
C ASN A 192 -2.68 -20.53 16.95
N PRO A 193 -2.71 -21.81 16.53
CA PRO A 193 -1.56 -22.51 15.97
C PRO A 193 -1.09 -21.96 14.61
N ALA A 194 -1.90 -21.15 13.93
CA ALA A 194 -1.50 -20.47 12.69
C ALA A 194 -0.50 -19.32 12.93
N ASN A 195 -0.37 -18.81 14.16
CA ASN A 195 0.61 -17.82 14.54
C ASN A 195 1.92 -18.52 14.94
N ARG A 196 3.03 -18.15 14.30
CA ARG A 196 4.35 -18.75 14.55
C ARG A 196 5.17 -17.94 15.52
N ASP A 197 5.49 -16.69 15.15
CA ASP A 197 6.31 -15.80 15.96
C ASP A 197 5.54 -14.53 16.29
N ILE A 198 5.69 -14.06 17.53
CA ILE A 198 5.04 -12.85 18.04
C ILE A 198 6.13 -11.95 18.60
N VAL A 199 6.24 -10.74 18.07
CA VAL A 199 7.21 -9.73 18.50
C VAL A 199 6.45 -8.48 18.91
N SER A 200 6.55 -8.11 20.19
CA SER A 200 5.85 -6.98 20.77
C SER A 200 6.78 -5.85 21.13
N PHE A 201 6.35 -4.63 20.87
CA PHE A 201 7.03 -3.39 21.23
C PHE A 201 6.13 -2.57 22.14
N ALA A 202 6.22 -2.78 23.45
CA ALA A 202 5.54 -1.96 24.43
C ALA A 202 6.14 -0.54 24.43
N GLY A 203 5.27 0.48 24.42
CA GLY A 203 5.70 1.87 24.32
C GLY A 203 5.87 2.38 22.89
N PHE A 204 5.59 1.58 21.85
CA PHE A 204 5.66 2.00 20.46
C PHE A 204 4.27 2.01 19.80
N ASP A 205 3.88 3.17 19.29
CA ASP A 205 2.61 3.38 18.56
C ASP A 205 2.89 3.51 17.06
N LEU A 206 2.70 2.43 16.31
CA LEU A 206 2.88 2.42 14.85
C LEU A 206 1.85 3.31 14.14
N ILE A 207 0.59 3.30 14.59
CA ILE A 207 -0.50 4.04 13.93
C ILE A 207 -0.38 5.54 14.19
N GLY A 208 -0.13 5.91 15.44
CA GLY A 208 0.08 7.31 15.84
C GLY A 208 1.45 7.87 15.49
N GLY A 209 2.41 6.99 15.16
CA GLY A 209 3.73 7.40 14.67
C GLY A 209 4.67 7.90 15.77
N GLY A 210 4.96 7.09 16.80
CA GLY A 210 5.90 7.52 17.82
C GLY A 210 5.96 6.61 19.05
N PHE A 211 6.55 7.12 20.14
CA PHE A 211 6.66 6.42 21.40
C PHE A 211 5.62 6.96 22.39
N ARG A 212 4.82 6.07 22.97
CA ARG A 212 3.77 6.38 23.95
C ARG A 212 3.68 5.27 24.98
N ASN A 213 3.73 5.60 26.26
CA ASN A 213 3.67 4.61 27.33
C ASN A 213 2.38 3.77 27.32
N ASN A 214 1.28 4.32 26.83
CA ASN A 214 -0.03 3.69 26.79
C ASN A 214 -0.34 2.97 25.48
N ALA A 215 0.65 2.75 24.62
CA ALA A 215 0.48 2.06 23.36
C ALA A 215 1.53 0.96 23.15
N ALA A 216 1.17 -0.04 22.38
CA ALA A 216 2.10 -1.08 21.94
C ALA A 216 1.75 -1.55 20.52
N THR A 217 2.77 -2.00 19.82
CA THR A 217 2.62 -2.62 18.50
C THR A 217 3.13 -4.05 18.55
N ILE A 218 2.36 -4.99 17.99
CA ILE A 218 2.70 -6.41 17.96
C ILE A 218 2.73 -6.86 16.50
N PHE A 219 3.84 -7.45 16.08
CA PHE A 219 3.98 -8.09 14.79
C PHE A 219 3.84 -9.60 14.95
N VAL A 220 2.95 -10.20 14.17
CA VAL A 220 2.65 -11.63 14.26
C VAL A 220 2.91 -12.28 12.92
N THR A 221 3.96 -13.10 12.84
CA THR A 221 4.22 -13.93 11.67
C THR A 221 3.44 -15.23 11.76
N GLN A 222 3.03 -15.73 10.62
CA GLN A 222 2.22 -16.94 10.52
C GLN A 222 3.05 -18.13 10.06
N VAL A 223 2.56 -19.33 10.27
CA VAL A 223 3.09 -20.52 9.63
C VAL A 223 2.90 -20.42 8.11
N PRO A 224 3.74 -21.09 7.29
CA PRO A 224 3.61 -21.10 5.82
C PRO A 224 2.20 -21.40 5.34
N TRP A 225 1.84 -20.89 4.16
CA TRP A 225 0.48 -21.01 3.59
C TRP A 225 0.03 -22.47 3.38
N ASP A 226 0.96 -23.38 3.09
CA ASP A 226 0.73 -24.83 2.96
C ASP A 226 0.44 -25.54 4.28
N GLN A 227 0.75 -24.90 5.42
CA GLN A 227 0.55 -25.43 6.77
C GLN A 227 -0.65 -24.82 7.51
N ARG A 228 -1.40 -23.92 6.87
CA ARG A 228 -2.60 -23.30 7.45
C ARG A 228 -3.74 -23.22 6.45
N GLN A 229 -4.97 -23.27 6.97
CA GLN A 229 -6.18 -23.10 6.17
C GLN A 229 -6.83 -21.72 6.35
N VAL A 230 -6.35 -20.95 7.34
CA VAL A 230 -6.86 -19.61 7.67
C VAL A 230 -5.98 -18.53 7.05
N THR A 231 -6.60 -17.48 6.53
CA THR A 231 -5.89 -16.33 5.97
C THR A 231 -5.52 -15.31 7.06
N ALA A 232 -4.56 -14.42 6.76
CA ALA A 232 -4.21 -13.31 7.66
C ALA A 232 -5.44 -12.45 8.00
N GLY A 233 -6.31 -12.16 7.04
CA GLY A 233 -7.54 -11.40 7.27
C GLY A 233 -8.53 -12.10 8.22
N GLN A 234 -8.64 -13.44 8.14
CA GLN A 234 -9.46 -14.21 9.07
C GLN A 234 -8.88 -14.18 10.49
N LEU A 235 -7.55 -14.27 10.63
CA LEU A 235 -6.87 -14.18 11.92
C LEU A 235 -7.02 -12.80 12.57
N VAL A 236 -7.00 -11.74 11.79
CA VAL A 236 -7.31 -10.36 12.24
C VAL A 236 -8.72 -10.29 12.83
N GLY A 237 -9.73 -10.84 12.13
CA GLY A 237 -11.11 -10.88 12.62
C GLY A 237 -11.26 -11.76 13.87
N GLU A 238 -10.59 -12.91 13.93
CA GLU A 238 -10.61 -13.81 15.09
C GLU A 238 -9.98 -13.18 16.33
N LEU A 239 -8.84 -12.48 16.15
CA LEU A 239 -8.17 -11.79 17.25
C LEU A 239 -9.07 -10.74 17.88
N PHE A 240 -9.78 -9.97 17.06
CA PHE A 240 -10.74 -8.99 17.57
C PHE A 240 -11.77 -9.64 18.50
N GLY A 241 -12.35 -10.78 18.09
CA GLY A 241 -13.30 -11.52 18.93
C GLY A 241 -12.68 -12.03 20.24
N ARG A 242 -11.45 -12.56 20.19
CA ARG A 242 -10.74 -13.10 21.36
C ARG A 242 -10.32 -12.01 22.36
N THR A 243 -10.05 -10.80 21.89
CA THR A 243 -9.59 -9.69 22.73
C THR A 243 -10.71 -8.79 23.24
N MET A 244 -11.96 -9.00 22.85
CA MET A 244 -13.13 -8.26 23.36
C MET A 244 -13.29 -8.34 24.89
N GLY A 245 -12.76 -9.40 25.52
CA GLY A 245 -12.73 -9.58 26.98
C GLY A 245 -11.73 -8.66 27.70
N ILE A 246 -10.75 -8.11 27.00
CA ILE A 246 -9.70 -7.24 27.55
C ILE A 246 -10.26 -5.81 27.67
N LYS A 247 -10.82 -5.47 28.83
CA LYS A 247 -11.47 -4.18 29.08
C LYS A 247 -10.49 -3.02 29.28
N GLU A 248 -9.22 -3.33 29.52
CA GLU A 248 -8.18 -2.33 29.83
C GLU A 248 -7.59 -1.66 28.59
N ALA A 249 -7.77 -2.23 27.40
CA ALA A 249 -7.21 -1.71 26.17
C ALA A 249 -8.13 -1.87 24.97
N LEU A 250 -7.97 -1.00 24.01
CA LEU A 250 -8.45 -1.19 22.64
C LEU A 250 -7.40 -2.01 21.88
N VAL A 251 -7.76 -3.20 21.45
CA VAL A 251 -6.90 -4.05 20.62
C VAL A 251 -7.40 -4.00 19.18
N LEU A 252 -6.57 -3.47 18.31
CA LEU A 252 -6.82 -3.42 16.87
C LEU A 252 -5.89 -4.39 16.17
N ALA A 253 -6.36 -5.03 15.12
CA ALA A 253 -5.51 -5.82 14.24
C ALA A 253 -5.81 -5.48 12.78
N PHE A 254 -4.81 -5.52 11.94
CA PHE A 254 -4.93 -5.19 10.53
C PHE A 254 -3.83 -5.87 9.71
N ASN A 255 -4.14 -6.13 8.46
CA ASN A 255 -3.13 -6.58 7.51
C ASN A 255 -2.18 -5.42 7.18
N PRO A 256 -0.92 -5.71 6.85
CA PRO A 256 -0.02 -4.70 6.30
C PRO A 256 -0.57 -4.16 4.98
N PRO A 257 -0.15 -2.96 4.55
CA PRO A 257 -0.51 -2.46 3.23
C PRO A 257 0.05 -3.37 2.14
N ALA A 258 -0.67 -3.50 1.02
CA ALA A 258 -0.26 -4.36 -0.10
C ALA A 258 1.12 -3.98 -0.66
N ILE A 259 1.49 -2.69 -0.58
CA ILE A 259 2.83 -2.20 -0.91
C ILE A 259 3.44 -1.56 0.34
N PHE A 260 4.56 -2.13 0.79
CA PHE A 260 5.28 -1.63 1.95
C PHE A 260 5.72 -0.17 1.76
N GLY A 261 5.47 0.69 2.77
CA GLY A 261 5.80 2.11 2.72
C GLY A 261 4.69 3.03 2.17
N LEU A 262 3.59 2.47 1.66
CA LEU A 262 2.42 3.26 1.21
C LEU A 262 1.32 3.38 2.27
N GLY A 263 1.67 3.43 3.51
CA GLY A 263 0.75 3.52 4.64
C GLY A 263 1.21 2.66 5.79
N MET A 264 0.54 2.76 6.93
CA MET A 264 0.85 1.98 8.14
C MET A 264 -0.03 0.74 8.27
N ALA A 265 -1.22 0.76 7.68
CA ALA A 265 -2.20 -0.32 7.71
C ALA A 265 -2.79 -0.53 6.32
N GLY A 266 -3.28 -1.74 6.05
CA GLY A 266 -4.14 -2.01 4.90
C GLY A 266 -5.47 -1.24 5.00
N GLY A 267 -6.17 -1.07 3.88
CA GLY A 267 -7.38 -0.27 3.81
C GLY A 267 -7.13 1.16 3.33
N PHE A 268 -7.94 2.11 3.79
CA PHE A 268 -7.82 3.50 3.39
C PHE A 268 -7.25 4.40 4.49
N GLU A 269 -6.53 5.44 4.06
CA GLU A 269 -6.00 6.51 4.91
C GLU A 269 -6.52 7.85 4.43
N PHE A 270 -7.30 8.52 5.27
CA PHE A 270 -8.07 9.73 4.97
C PHE A 270 -7.79 10.80 6.01
N TYR A 271 -7.65 12.05 5.60
CA TYR A 271 -7.39 13.18 6.48
C TYR A 271 -8.52 14.19 6.41
N ILE A 272 -9.11 14.51 7.56
CA ILE A 272 -10.00 15.66 7.71
C ILE A 272 -9.15 16.84 8.13
N GLN A 273 -9.21 17.94 7.38
CA GLN A 273 -8.42 19.14 7.55
C GLN A 273 -9.30 20.32 7.99
N ASN A 274 -8.86 21.05 9.01
CA ASN A 274 -9.52 22.27 9.45
C ASN A 274 -8.86 23.50 8.80
N ARG A 275 -9.65 24.26 8.06
CA ARG A 275 -9.25 25.54 7.43
C ARG A 275 -9.67 26.76 8.24
N GLY A 276 -10.56 26.56 9.21
CA GLY A 276 -11.10 27.61 10.05
C GLY A 276 -10.38 27.74 11.40
N ASP A 277 -10.87 28.64 12.22
CA ASP A 277 -10.29 28.98 13.52
C ASP A 277 -10.87 28.19 14.70
N GLY A 278 -11.70 27.16 14.44
CA GLY A 278 -12.44 26.43 15.46
C GLY A 278 -11.59 25.55 16.42
N GLY A 279 -10.29 25.42 16.17
CA GLY A 279 -9.35 24.70 17.01
C GLY A 279 -9.59 23.18 17.09
N ALA A 280 -8.91 22.54 18.04
CA ALA A 280 -8.90 21.09 18.19
C ALA A 280 -10.28 20.49 18.56
N LYS A 281 -11.06 21.17 19.38
CA LYS A 281 -12.40 20.68 19.77
C LYS A 281 -13.36 20.61 18.59
N ARG A 282 -13.38 21.66 17.76
CA ARG A 282 -14.23 21.70 16.57
C ARG A 282 -13.80 20.63 15.56
N LEU A 283 -12.49 20.43 15.41
CA LEU A 283 -11.94 19.36 14.55
C LEU A 283 -12.39 17.98 15.03
N GLN A 284 -12.41 17.74 16.36
CA GLN A 284 -12.90 16.48 16.93
C GLN A 284 -14.40 16.27 16.70
N GLU A 285 -15.24 17.29 16.91
CA GLU A 285 -16.68 17.21 16.68
C GLU A 285 -17.00 16.81 15.24
N VAL A 286 -16.38 17.49 14.27
CA VAL A 286 -16.57 17.19 12.85
C VAL A 286 -16.05 15.80 12.50
N THR A 287 -14.90 15.41 13.05
CA THR A 287 -14.34 14.07 12.85
C THR A 287 -15.28 12.98 13.37
N TYR A 288 -15.85 13.15 14.55
CA TYR A 288 -16.77 12.16 15.11
C TYR A 288 -18.11 12.10 14.37
N ALA A 289 -18.62 13.23 13.88
CA ALA A 289 -19.80 13.26 13.01
C ALA A 289 -19.52 12.45 11.71
N PHE A 290 -18.36 12.64 11.10
CA PHE A 290 -17.95 11.87 9.94
C PHE A 290 -17.82 10.38 10.27
N LEU A 291 -17.14 10.00 11.36
CA LEU A 291 -16.96 8.61 11.78
C LEU A 291 -18.30 7.93 12.06
N GLY A 292 -19.24 8.63 12.70
CA GLY A 292 -20.59 8.12 12.94
C GLY A 292 -21.30 7.76 11.64
N ARG A 293 -21.21 8.62 10.62
CA ARG A 293 -21.81 8.38 9.31
C ARG A 293 -21.07 7.32 8.51
N ALA A 294 -19.73 7.28 8.56
CA ALA A 294 -18.90 6.30 7.87
C ALA A 294 -19.12 4.88 8.42
N ASN A 295 -19.18 4.71 9.74
CA ASN A 295 -19.41 3.40 10.37
C ASN A 295 -20.88 2.91 10.25
N ALA A 296 -21.81 3.79 9.92
CA ALA A 296 -23.20 3.40 9.58
C ALA A 296 -23.35 2.97 8.12
N ASP A 297 -22.32 3.11 7.30
CA ASP A 297 -22.38 2.79 5.87
C ASP A 297 -21.98 1.33 5.61
N PRO A 298 -22.82 0.55 4.89
CA PRO A 298 -22.56 -0.87 4.67
C PRO A 298 -21.35 -1.17 3.77
N MET A 299 -20.84 -0.17 3.05
CA MET A 299 -19.66 -0.33 2.18
C MET A 299 -18.34 -0.13 2.92
N LEU A 300 -18.37 0.40 4.14
CA LEU A 300 -17.19 0.72 4.94
C LEU A 300 -17.17 -0.12 6.21
N ALA A 301 -15.98 -0.37 6.73
CA ALA A 301 -15.78 -1.13 7.96
C ALA A 301 -14.67 -0.49 8.81
N GLY A 302 -14.93 -0.35 10.11
CA GLY A 302 -13.92 0.00 11.11
C GLY A 302 -13.26 1.36 10.88
N ALA A 303 -14.00 2.36 10.36
CA ALA A 303 -13.49 3.72 10.25
C ALA A 303 -13.23 4.30 11.65
N GLN A 304 -11.99 4.72 11.91
CA GLN A 304 -11.57 5.16 13.23
C GLN A 304 -10.42 6.16 13.20
N THR A 305 -10.26 6.88 14.29
CA THR A 305 -9.09 7.71 14.58
C THR A 305 -8.59 7.44 15.98
N LEU A 306 -7.29 7.53 16.18
CA LEU A 306 -6.67 7.46 17.51
C LEU A 306 -6.46 8.85 18.11
N TRP A 307 -6.63 9.90 17.31
CA TRP A 307 -6.46 11.26 17.73
C TRP A 307 -7.62 11.75 18.62
N ARG A 308 -7.29 12.49 19.67
CA ARG A 308 -8.24 13.04 20.63
C ARG A 308 -7.88 14.47 20.97
N ALA A 309 -8.88 15.36 21.08
CA ALA A 309 -8.70 16.76 21.43
C ALA A 309 -8.72 17.03 22.93
N THR A 310 -9.11 16.05 23.75
CA THR A 310 -9.42 16.23 25.18
C THR A 310 -8.71 15.20 26.05
N VAL A 311 -7.39 15.08 25.87
CA VAL A 311 -6.54 14.25 26.71
C VAL A 311 -6.26 14.99 28.02
N PRO A 312 -6.37 14.33 29.20
CA PRO A 312 -6.00 14.91 30.47
C PRO A 312 -4.54 15.35 30.49
N GLN A 313 -4.29 16.57 30.92
CA GLN A 313 -2.95 17.19 30.96
C GLN A 313 -2.76 17.91 32.29
N VAL A 314 -1.50 18.05 32.69
CA VAL A 314 -1.10 18.91 33.77
C VAL A 314 -0.40 20.13 33.20
N ARG A 315 -0.95 21.31 33.45
CA ARG A 315 -0.37 22.56 33.03
C ARG A 315 0.42 23.19 34.17
N VAL A 316 1.67 23.50 33.90
CA VAL A 316 2.58 24.17 34.85
C VAL A 316 2.83 25.59 34.34
N ASP A 317 2.21 26.56 34.98
CA ASP A 317 2.39 27.99 34.68
C ASP A 317 3.51 28.55 35.54
N VAL A 318 4.59 29.04 34.93
CA VAL A 318 5.77 29.59 35.60
C VAL A 318 5.59 31.09 35.83
N ASP A 319 5.73 31.57 37.10
CA ASP A 319 5.82 32.98 37.45
C ASP A 319 7.25 33.50 37.18
N ARG A 320 7.44 34.00 35.97
CA ARG A 320 8.74 34.46 35.47
C ARG A 320 9.25 35.71 36.24
N GLU A 321 8.35 36.58 36.71
CA GLU A 321 8.73 37.78 37.47
C GLU A 321 9.25 37.39 38.86
N LYS A 322 8.53 36.47 39.51
CA LYS A 322 8.93 35.97 40.83
C LYS A 322 10.24 35.18 40.76
N ALA A 323 10.44 34.37 39.71
CA ALA A 323 11.70 33.69 39.48
C ALA A 323 12.86 34.71 39.39
N LYS A 324 12.73 35.74 38.59
CA LYS A 324 13.75 36.80 38.47
C LYS A 324 14.00 37.54 39.81
N LYS A 325 12.94 37.87 40.57
CA LYS A 325 13.07 38.54 41.89
C LYS A 325 13.84 37.66 42.88
N LEU A 326 13.68 36.34 42.82
CA LEU A 326 14.37 35.40 43.69
C LEU A 326 15.74 34.99 43.14
N GLY A 327 16.18 35.59 42.03
CA GLY A 327 17.47 35.30 41.40
C GLY A 327 17.57 33.92 40.77
N VAL A 328 16.45 33.34 40.37
CA VAL A 328 16.40 32.04 39.69
C VAL A 328 16.42 32.26 38.17
N ALA A 329 17.40 31.69 37.48
CA ALA A 329 17.45 31.68 36.02
C ALA A 329 16.32 30.81 35.46
N LEU A 330 15.65 31.28 34.42
CA LEU A 330 14.56 30.53 33.82
C LEU A 330 15.05 29.24 33.19
N GLU A 331 16.28 29.21 32.67
CA GLU A 331 16.92 28.03 32.13
C GLU A 331 17.08 26.93 33.20
N ASP A 332 17.58 27.29 34.37
CA ASP A 332 17.73 26.36 35.50
C ASP A 332 16.38 25.85 35.99
N LEU A 333 15.36 26.71 36.01
CA LEU A 333 14.00 26.32 36.39
C LEU A 333 13.38 25.32 35.41
N TYR A 334 13.46 25.60 34.10
CA TYR A 334 12.97 24.67 33.09
C TYR A 334 13.82 23.41 33.01
N GLY A 335 15.14 23.51 33.21
CA GLY A 335 16.05 22.35 33.31
C GLY A 335 15.69 21.45 34.49
N ALA A 336 15.38 22.01 35.66
CA ALA A 336 14.94 21.24 36.83
C ALA A 336 13.59 20.53 36.58
N LEU A 337 12.60 21.21 35.98
CA LEU A 337 11.31 20.63 35.61
C LEU A 337 11.49 19.50 34.57
N SER A 338 12.28 19.74 33.54
CA SER A 338 12.55 18.75 32.48
C SER A 338 13.30 17.54 33.02
N GLY A 339 14.32 17.74 33.84
CA GLY A 339 15.13 16.67 34.40
C GLY A 339 14.42 15.83 35.46
N THR A 340 13.42 16.37 36.12
CA THR A 340 12.66 15.63 37.14
C THR A 340 11.37 15.04 36.63
N LEU A 341 10.56 15.79 35.91
CA LEU A 341 9.24 15.33 35.43
C LEU A 341 9.30 14.65 34.07
N GLY A 342 10.29 15.00 33.26
CA GLY A 342 10.51 14.45 31.94
C GLY A 342 11.76 13.60 31.86
N THR A 343 12.54 13.84 30.83
CA THR A 343 13.83 13.23 30.60
C THR A 343 14.84 14.29 30.19
N TYR A 344 15.94 14.38 30.89
CA TYR A 344 17.03 15.29 30.58
C TYR A 344 18.16 14.52 29.88
N TYR A 345 18.44 14.91 28.65
CA TYR A 345 19.59 14.37 27.92
C TYR A 345 20.87 15.01 28.46
N VAL A 346 21.77 14.15 28.98
CA VAL A 346 23.02 14.61 29.60
C VAL A 346 24.14 14.59 28.57
N ASN A 347 24.38 13.43 27.92
CA ASN A 347 25.46 13.23 26.95
C ASN A 347 25.31 11.86 26.25
N ASP A 348 26.22 11.60 25.31
CA ASP A 348 26.39 10.31 24.66
C ASP A 348 27.70 9.63 25.08
N PHE A 349 27.72 8.29 25.05
CA PHE A 349 28.98 7.53 25.16
C PHE A 349 28.98 6.39 24.13
N ASN A 350 30.18 6.04 23.68
CA ASN A 350 30.39 4.95 22.71
C ASN A 350 30.78 3.69 23.42
N LYS A 351 30.04 2.60 23.24
CA LYS A 351 30.35 1.27 23.77
C LYS A 351 29.80 0.18 22.84
N TYR A 352 30.61 -0.87 22.67
CA TYR A 352 30.24 -2.01 21.80
C TYR A 352 29.89 -1.62 20.36
N GLY A 353 30.55 -0.63 19.77
CA GLY A 353 30.32 -0.16 18.41
C GLY A 353 29.00 0.61 18.20
N ARG A 354 28.36 1.04 19.29
CA ARG A 354 27.13 1.85 19.28
C ARG A 354 27.29 3.09 20.15
N THR A 355 26.59 4.13 19.77
CA THR A 355 26.43 5.34 20.59
C THR A 355 25.22 5.16 21.51
N TRP A 356 25.42 5.38 22.80
CA TRP A 356 24.41 5.27 23.84
C TRP A 356 24.16 6.65 24.47
N GLN A 357 22.88 6.98 24.64
CA GLN A 357 22.48 8.22 25.29
C GLN A 357 22.43 8.05 26.81
N VAL A 358 22.95 9.03 27.52
CA VAL A 358 22.78 9.16 28.97
C VAL A 358 21.59 10.06 29.23
N LEU A 359 20.53 9.48 29.73
CA LEU A 359 19.28 10.17 30.08
C LEU A 359 19.12 10.17 31.60
N MET A 360 18.68 11.31 32.13
CA MET A 360 18.43 11.48 33.56
C MET A 360 16.98 11.87 33.78
N SER A 361 16.34 11.24 34.75
CA SER A 361 15.00 11.62 35.24
C SER A 361 14.86 11.28 36.72
N ALA A 362 13.92 11.91 37.42
CA ALA A 362 13.59 11.49 38.78
C ALA A 362 13.00 10.08 38.78
N GLU A 363 13.20 9.34 39.87
CA GLU A 363 12.56 8.04 40.04
C GLU A 363 11.01 8.20 40.07
N PRO A 364 10.27 7.15 39.65
CA PRO A 364 8.80 7.24 39.52
C PRO A 364 8.10 7.72 40.79
N GLU A 365 8.57 7.33 41.96
CA GLU A 365 7.96 7.69 43.25
C GLU A 365 7.96 9.20 43.53
N TYR A 366 8.86 9.98 42.89
CA TYR A 366 8.97 11.45 43.06
C TYR A 366 8.23 12.25 41.96
N ARG A 367 7.49 11.57 41.05
CA ARG A 367 6.78 12.21 39.92
C ARG A 367 5.44 11.56 39.59
N GLN A 368 4.78 10.94 40.58
CA GLN A 368 3.49 10.25 40.37
C GLN A 368 2.31 11.19 40.39
N ARG A 369 2.40 12.28 41.13
CA ARG A 369 1.32 13.22 41.35
C ARG A 369 1.73 14.64 40.98
N PRO A 370 0.78 15.49 40.52
CA PRO A 370 1.09 16.91 40.26
C PRO A 370 1.67 17.63 41.47
N ASP A 371 1.29 17.23 42.68
CA ASP A 371 1.77 17.81 43.95
C ASP A 371 3.24 17.48 44.24
N ASP A 372 3.82 16.45 43.61
CA ASP A 372 5.24 16.06 43.83
C ASP A 372 6.20 17.19 43.37
N ILE A 373 5.74 18.12 42.52
CA ILE A 373 6.45 19.33 42.11
C ILE A 373 6.79 20.20 43.34
N GLN A 374 6.03 20.12 44.41
CA GLN A 374 6.29 20.89 45.67
C GLN A 374 7.57 20.42 46.33
N GLY A 375 7.98 19.18 46.14
CA GLY A 375 9.23 18.65 46.67
C GLY A 375 10.49 18.99 45.86
N LEU A 376 10.35 19.69 44.74
CA LEU A 376 11.46 20.01 43.86
C LEU A 376 12.03 21.41 44.17
N TYR A 377 13.33 21.56 44.01
CA TYR A 377 14.05 22.80 44.29
C TYR A 377 14.94 23.18 43.09
N VAL A 378 15.12 24.47 42.90
CA VAL A 378 16.05 25.07 41.96
C VAL A 378 17.02 25.99 42.67
N ARG A 379 18.27 26.06 42.25
CA ARG A 379 19.29 26.91 42.85
C ARG A 379 19.21 28.33 42.29
N SER A 380 19.19 29.32 43.17
CA SER A 380 19.28 30.74 42.80
C SER A 380 20.73 31.12 42.46
N GLN A 381 20.93 32.25 41.81
CA GLN A 381 22.25 32.84 41.54
C GLN A 381 23.08 33.12 42.80
N LYS A 382 22.37 33.27 43.94
CA LYS A 382 23.00 33.48 45.28
C LYS A 382 23.40 32.14 45.95
N GLY A 383 23.07 31.01 45.30
CA GLY A 383 23.36 29.67 45.85
C GLY A 383 22.26 29.09 46.74
N GLU A 384 21.16 29.84 46.98
CA GLU A 384 20.04 29.41 47.83
C GLU A 384 19.13 28.44 47.07
N MET A 385 18.57 27.46 47.78
CA MET A 385 17.60 26.51 47.21
C MET A 385 16.18 27.10 47.33
N VAL A 386 15.57 27.36 46.19
CA VAL A 386 14.21 27.90 46.07
C VAL A 386 13.26 26.78 45.70
N PRO A 387 12.18 26.52 46.47
CA PRO A 387 11.21 25.47 46.12
C PRO A 387 10.46 25.85 44.83
N LEU A 388 10.30 24.92 43.90
CA LEU A 388 9.55 25.13 42.65
C LEU A 388 8.09 25.50 42.92
N ALA A 389 7.48 25.01 44.00
CA ALA A 389 6.13 25.38 44.43
C ALA A 389 5.95 26.89 44.61
N ALA A 390 7.03 27.64 44.93
CA ALA A 390 6.97 29.09 45.03
C ALA A 390 6.96 29.82 43.68
N LEU A 391 7.40 29.12 42.61
CA LEU A 391 7.65 29.68 41.27
C LEU A 391 6.66 29.22 40.21
N VAL A 392 5.90 28.13 40.48
CA VAL A 392 4.98 27.56 39.51
C VAL A 392 3.59 27.40 40.09
N ASN A 393 2.59 27.51 39.22
CA ASN A 393 1.20 27.13 39.52
C ASN A 393 0.81 25.93 38.69
N VAL A 394 0.40 24.84 39.35
CA VAL A 394 0.05 23.57 38.76
C VAL A 394 -1.45 23.42 38.71
N ARG A 395 -2.00 23.14 37.55
CA ARG A 395 -3.44 22.92 37.38
C ARG A 395 -3.75 21.81 36.39
N HIS A 396 -4.85 21.13 36.63
CA HIS A 396 -5.38 20.18 35.65
C HIS A 396 -5.91 20.91 34.42
N SER A 397 -5.64 20.37 33.26
CA SER A 397 -6.07 20.88 31.97
C SER A 397 -6.47 19.70 31.06
N SER A 398 -7.03 20.01 29.93
CA SER A 398 -7.22 19.06 28.84
C SER A 398 -6.81 19.72 27.54
N GLY A 399 -6.22 18.93 26.66
CA GLY A 399 -5.76 19.41 25.35
C GLY A 399 -5.65 18.27 24.35
N PRO A 400 -5.30 18.58 23.11
CA PRO A 400 -5.08 17.56 22.10
C PRO A 400 -3.87 16.69 22.48
N ASP A 401 -3.95 15.41 22.10
CA ASP A 401 -2.89 14.44 22.27
C ASP A 401 -1.64 14.82 21.42
N SER A 402 -1.88 15.17 20.15
CA SER A 402 -0.89 15.69 19.23
C SER A 402 -1.48 16.83 18.40
N LEU A 403 -0.62 17.65 17.80
CA LEU A 403 -1.00 18.71 16.87
C LEU A 403 -0.54 18.29 15.46
N ASP A 404 -1.35 17.46 14.83
CA ASP A 404 -1.03 16.93 13.52
C ASP A 404 -1.42 17.91 12.41
N ARG A 405 -0.61 17.97 11.38
CA ARG A 405 -0.88 18.75 10.18
C ARG A 405 -0.71 17.88 8.94
N PHE A 406 -1.62 18.03 8.01
CA PHE A 406 -1.53 17.44 6.68
C PHE A 406 -1.65 18.55 5.63
N ASN A 407 -0.68 18.65 4.73
CA ASN A 407 -0.57 19.76 3.77
C ASN A 407 -0.63 21.14 4.47
N ASN A 408 0.07 21.26 5.59
CA ASN A 408 0.16 22.46 6.45
C ASN A 408 -1.14 22.88 7.14
N LEU A 409 -2.23 22.14 6.99
CA LEU A 409 -3.50 22.39 7.70
C LEU A 409 -3.60 21.48 8.93
N PRO A 410 -4.14 21.97 10.09
CA PRO A 410 -4.48 21.10 11.20
C PRO A 410 -5.39 19.96 10.72
N ALA A 411 -5.02 18.72 11.01
CA ALA A 411 -5.72 17.57 10.43
C ALA A 411 -5.82 16.41 11.40
N VAL A 412 -6.79 15.54 11.15
CA VAL A 412 -6.97 14.26 11.84
C VAL A 412 -6.89 13.14 10.82
N LYS A 413 -6.02 12.16 11.11
CA LYS A 413 -5.94 10.92 10.37
C LYS A 413 -7.08 10.00 10.72
N ILE A 414 -7.75 9.47 9.72
CA ILE A 414 -8.75 8.42 9.81
C ILE A 414 -8.25 7.22 9.01
N ILE A 415 -8.29 6.07 9.62
CA ILE A 415 -8.02 4.77 8.98
C ILE A 415 -9.29 3.96 8.96
N GLY A 416 -9.45 3.11 7.98
CA GLY A 416 -10.60 2.21 7.87
C GLY A 416 -10.42 1.24 6.70
N GLN A 417 -11.37 0.33 6.55
CA GLN A 417 -11.37 -0.67 5.50
C GLN A 417 -12.66 -0.61 4.72
N THR A 418 -12.67 -1.21 3.55
CA THR A 418 -13.92 -1.51 2.83
C THR A 418 -14.56 -2.78 3.38
N ALA A 419 -15.87 -2.85 3.30
CA ALA A 419 -16.58 -4.08 3.63
C ALA A 419 -16.17 -5.22 2.67
N PRO A 420 -16.28 -6.50 3.08
CA PRO A 420 -15.95 -7.63 2.24
C PRO A 420 -16.68 -7.57 0.88
N GLY A 421 -15.92 -7.75 -0.20
CA GLY A 421 -16.44 -7.70 -1.58
C GLY A 421 -16.55 -6.29 -2.18
N ILE A 422 -16.22 -5.23 -1.44
CA ILE A 422 -16.14 -3.85 -1.92
C ILE A 422 -14.68 -3.52 -2.28
N SER A 423 -14.45 -3.01 -3.49
CA SER A 423 -13.10 -2.61 -3.90
C SER A 423 -12.64 -1.31 -3.22
N SER A 424 -11.32 -1.09 -3.15
CA SER A 424 -10.74 0.14 -2.61
C SER A 424 -11.24 1.39 -3.35
N GLY A 425 -11.35 1.35 -4.68
CA GLY A 425 -11.88 2.46 -5.47
C GLY A 425 -13.35 2.80 -5.16
N GLN A 426 -14.18 1.79 -4.92
CA GLN A 426 -15.56 2.00 -4.46
C GLN A 426 -15.59 2.60 -3.06
N GLY A 427 -14.73 2.12 -2.16
CA GLY A 427 -14.58 2.67 -0.81
C GLY A 427 -14.15 4.13 -0.83
N ILE A 428 -13.12 4.48 -1.62
CA ILE A 428 -12.67 5.86 -1.81
C ILE A 428 -13.82 6.76 -2.26
N ALA A 429 -14.55 6.36 -3.31
CA ALA A 429 -15.69 7.13 -3.81
C ALA A 429 -16.76 7.32 -2.73
N ARG A 430 -17.02 6.29 -1.91
CA ARG A 430 -18.01 6.34 -0.84
C ARG A 430 -17.59 7.25 0.30
N VAL A 431 -16.33 7.15 0.76
CA VAL A 431 -15.75 8.05 1.77
C VAL A 431 -15.85 9.51 1.33
N GLU A 432 -15.52 9.82 0.07
CA GLU A 432 -15.67 11.18 -0.46
C GLU A 432 -17.12 11.67 -0.49
N ALA A 433 -18.07 10.80 -0.84
CA ALA A 433 -19.49 11.15 -0.83
C ALA A 433 -19.95 11.51 0.59
N ILE A 434 -19.57 10.71 1.60
CA ILE A 434 -19.85 10.99 3.01
C ILE A 434 -19.17 12.28 3.47
N ALA A 435 -17.91 12.50 3.07
CA ALA A 435 -17.19 13.72 3.41
C ALA A 435 -17.88 14.98 2.87
N ARG A 436 -18.35 14.95 1.62
CA ARG A 436 -19.10 16.07 1.02
C ARG A 436 -20.47 16.29 1.68
N GLU A 437 -21.08 15.26 2.25
CA GLU A 437 -22.36 15.33 2.96
C GLU A 437 -22.18 15.93 4.38
N VAL A 438 -21.10 15.57 5.09
CA VAL A 438 -20.95 15.82 6.52
C VAL A 438 -20.05 17.01 6.83
N LEU A 439 -19.00 17.25 6.02
CA LEU A 439 -18.01 18.26 6.33
C LEU A 439 -18.55 19.68 6.11
N PRO A 440 -18.44 20.59 7.11
CA PRO A 440 -18.77 21.99 6.95
C PRO A 440 -17.83 22.69 5.93
N PRO A 441 -18.20 23.89 5.42
CA PRO A 441 -17.41 24.61 4.41
C PRO A 441 -16.00 25.03 4.85
N ASP A 442 -15.78 25.18 6.15
CA ASP A 442 -14.48 25.50 6.77
C ASP A 442 -13.58 24.26 6.95
N PHE A 443 -14.04 23.08 6.48
CA PHE A 443 -13.28 21.85 6.45
C PHE A 443 -13.00 21.38 5.04
N SER A 444 -11.90 20.67 4.91
CA SER A 444 -11.53 19.93 3.70
C SER A 444 -11.08 18.53 4.05
N PHE A 445 -10.86 17.73 3.03
CA PHE A 445 -10.27 16.41 3.19
C PHE A 445 -9.20 16.16 2.15
N ASP A 446 -8.32 15.23 2.45
CA ASP A 446 -7.32 14.74 1.51
C ASP A 446 -6.99 13.27 1.80
N TRP A 447 -6.29 12.64 0.89
CA TRP A 447 -5.92 11.23 0.95
C TRP A 447 -4.45 11.05 1.31
N GLY A 448 -4.13 10.03 2.09
CA GLY A 448 -2.78 9.59 2.37
C GLY A 448 -2.50 8.18 1.83
N GLY A 449 -1.27 7.75 1.97
CA GLY A 449 -0.85 6.38 1.71
C GLY A 449 -1.21 5.84 0.34
N SER A 450 -1.66 4.59 0.32
CA SER A 450 -2.09 3.88 -0.90
C SER A 450 -3.31 4.53 -1.56
N SER A 451 -4.24 5.08 -0.77
CA SER A 451 -5.45 5.75 -1.26
C SER A 451 -5.12 6.98 -2.09
N TYR A 452 -4.12 7.78 -1.69
CA TYR A 452 -3.63 8.90 -2.48
C TYR A 452 -3.06 8.43 -3.83
N GLN A 453 -2.27 7.36 -3.83
CA GLN A 453 -1.68 6.83 -5.06
C GLN A 453 -2.75 6.28 -6.00
N GLU A 454 -3.74 5.59 -5.47
CA GLU A 454 -4.88 5.09 -6.24
C GLU A 454 -5.66 6.23 -6.88
N LYS A 455 -5.96 7.27 -6.12
CA LYS A 455 -6.65 8.47 -6.60
C LYS A 455 -5.85 9.19 -7.69
N LYS A 456 -4.54 9.36 -7.49
CA LYS A 456 -3.64 10.00 -8.45
C LYS A 456 -3.48 9.21 -9.75
N SER A 457 -3.53 7.88 -9.65
CA SER A 457 -3.39 6.97 -10.80
C SER A 457 -4.71 6.78 -11.57
N SER A 458 -5.83 7.17 -10.97
CA SER A 458 -7.14 7.03 -11.60
C SER A 458 -7.22 7.91 -12.85
N GLY A 459 -7.54 7.31 -14.02
CA GLY A 459 -7.58 7.96 -15.33
C GLY A 459 -6.29 7.91 -16.15
N ALA A 460 -5.11 7.79 -15.55
CA ALA A 460 -3.84 7.71 -16.28
C ALA A 460 -3.78 6.46 -17.17
N SER A 461 -4.27 5.33 -16.68
CA SER A 461 -4.34 4.06 -17.44
C SER A 461 -5.28 4.17 -18.66
N THR A 462 -6.40 4.87 -18.52
CA THR A 462 -7.37 5.08 -19.63
C THR A 462 -6.75 5.93 -20.73
N PHE A 463 -6.01 6.99 -20.36
CA PHE A 463 -5.29 7.83 -21.33
C PHE A 463 -4.21 7.05 -22.07
N ALA A 464 -3.39 6.26 -21.35
CA ALA A 464 -2.35 5.44 -21.97
C ALA A 464 -2.91 4.39 -22.93
N LEU A 465 -4.02 3.72 -22.54
CA LEU A 465 -4.69 2.76 -23.40
C LEU A 465 -5.24 3.43 -24.66
N GLY A 466 -5.90 4.59 -24.53
CA GLY A 466 -6.39 5.36 -25.65
C GLY A 466 -5.27 5.75 -26.62
N LEU A 467 -4.14 6.21 -26.09
CA LEU A 467 -2.96 6.56 -26.90
C LEU A 467 -2.38 5.31 -27.58
N ALA A 468 -2.30 4.18 -26.90
CA ALA A 468 -1.83 2.91 -27.48
C ALA A 468 -2.70 2.48 -28.66
N VAL A 469 -4.03 2.56 -28.54
CA VAL A 469 -4.97 2.25 -29.63
C VAL A 469 -4.75 3.17 -30.84
N VAL A 470 -4.57 4.47 -30.60
CA VAL A 470 -4.25 5.44 -31.68
C VAL A 470 -2.93 5.11 -32.35
N MET A 471 -1.88 4.79 -31.58
CA MET A 471 -0.57 4.44 -32.12
C MET A 471 -0.62 3.17 -33.00
N VAL A 472 -1.32 2.14 -32.54
CA VAL A 472 -1.54 0.90 -33.30
C VAL A 472 -2.30 1.18 -34.60
N PHE A 473 -3.27 2.09 -34.59
CA PHE A 473 -4.04 2.46 -35.79
C PHE A 473 -3.21 3.24 -36.81
N LEU A 474 -2.21 4.02 -36.35
CA LEU A 474 -1.35 4.82 -37.22
C LEU A 474 -0.20 4.03 -37.88
N ILE A 475 0.16 2.86 -37.33
CA ILE A 475 1.18 1.95 -37.89
C ILE A 475 0.55 0.98 -38.87
#